data_5da23eb5506333b11e23cb4cb666b980
#
_entry.id   5da23eb5506333b11e23cb4cb666b980
#
_cell.length_a   1.000
_cell.length_b   1.000
_cell.length_c   1.000
_cell.angle_alpha   90.00
_cell.angle_beta   90.00
_cell.angle_gamma   90.00
#
_symmetry.space_group_name_H-M   'P 1'
#
loop_
_entity.id
_entity.type
_entity.pdbx_description
1 polymer ?
#
loop_
_entity_poly.entity_id
_entity_poly.type
_entity_poly.pdbx_seq_one_letter_code
_entity_poly.pdbx_strand_id
1 'polypeptide(L)'
;MDGVYFDVPRDMNYEDPYQDLSIHQSKGYRLLSGDDAMQVLRYRHDDRKNGKMLGYPDGDLGRIKTQQGLLKAMIEQLMSLKNIAKVNEFIKVFNENVETDLSFQNMLWFAKQAFLGNSSGAKLDTAQVNFVTMPNKNVSCWSRVYHSYQSYVTPNAQELLELVNNELS
;
A
#
# COMPACT_ATOMS: atom_id res chain seq x y z
N MET A 1 0.19 -6.69 17.15
CA MET A 1 0.63 -5.27 17.00
C MET A 1 -0.55 -4.40 17.40
N ASP A 2 -0.31 -3.43 18.25
CA ASP A 2 -1.40 -2.52 18.69
C ASP A 2 -1.64 -1.39 17.68
N GLY A 3 -0.90 -1.39 16.57
CA GLY A 3 -0.97 -0.43 15.48
C GLY A 3 0.33 -0.33 14.71
N VAL A 4 0.40 0.61 13.78
CA VAL A 4 1.57 0.93 12.96
C VAL A 4 1.94 2.40 13.10
N TYR A 5 3.20 2.71 13.39
CA TYR A 5 3.69 4.09 13.33
C TYR A 5 3.89 4.50 11.88
N PHE A 6 3.23 5.59 11.50
CA PHE A 6 3.28 6.10 10.14
C PHE A 6 3.19 7.62 10.10
N ASP A 7 3.89 8.23 9.15
CA ASP A 7 3.80 9.67 8.89
C ASP A 7 2.68 9.90 7.87
N VAL A 8 1.51 10.26 8.36
CA VAL A 8 0.34 10.57 7.52
C VAL A 8 0.65 11.81 6.70
N PRO A 9 0.66 11.73 5.36
CA PRO A 9 1.23 12.78 4.52
C PRO A 9 0.41 14.07 4.47
N ARG A 10 -0.86 14.01 4.88
CA ARG A 10 -1.79 15.14 4.83
C ARG A 10 -2.98 14.95 5.75
N ASP A 11 -3.71 16.02 6.03
CA ASP A 11 -5.03 15.91 6.60
C ASP A 11 -6.00 15.26 5.61
N MET A 12 -6.87 14.39 6.10
CA MET A 12 -7.81 13.59 5.32
C MET A 12 -9.18 13.71 5.96
N ASN A 13 -10.16 14.27 5.22
CA ASN A 13 -11.54 14.44 5.69
C ASN A 13 -12.49 14.06 4.57
N TYR A 14 -13.13 12.91 4.70
CA TYR A 14 -14.07 12.39 3.70
C TYR A 14 -15.19 11.61 4.36
N GLU A 15 -16.41 11.87 3.93
CA GLU A 15 -17.63 11.19 4.39
C GLU A 15 -18.38 10.58 3.20
N ASP A 16 -18.65 9.29 3.27
CA ASP A 16 -19.51 8.60 2.32
C ASP A 16 -20.57 7.76 3.06
N PRO A 17 -21.75 8.34 3.30
CA PRO A 17 -22.82 7.63 4.02
C PRO A 17 -23.34 6.40 3.27
N TYR A 18 -23.14 6.32 1.94
CA TYR A 18 -23.62 5.19 1.14
C TYR A 18 -22.72 3.95 1.31
N GLN A 19 -21.45 4.16 1.65
CA GLN A 19 -20.48 3.09 1.89
C GLN A 19 -20.14 2.92 3.37
N ASP A 20 -20.84 3.62 4.26
CA ASP A 20 -20.48 3.67 5.69
C ASP A 20 -18.99 3.95 5.91
N LEU A 21 -18.48 4.94 5.17
CA LEU A 21 -17.08 5.30 5.19
C LEU A 21 -16.90 6.72 5.72
N SER A 22 -16.24 6.80 6.88
CA SER A 22 -15.84 8.05 7.53
C SER A 22 -14.33 8.07 7.69
N ILE A 23 -13.67 9.08 7.14
CA ILE A 23 -12.21 9.25 7.18
C ILE A 23 -11.88 10.59 7.84
N HIS A 24 -11.24 10.51 9.01
CA HIS A 24 -10.75 11.68 9.76
C HIS A 24 -9.34 11.41 10.25
N GLN A 25 -8.36 11.79 9.45
CA GLN A 25 -6.96 11.59 9.79
C GLN A 25 -6.20 12.90 9.71
N SER A 26 -5.45 13.22 10.76
CA SER A 26 -4.58 14.40 10.76
C SER A 26 -3.21 14.05 10.20
N LYS A 27 -2.59 15.00 9.52
CA LYS A 27 -1.19 14.90 9.07
C LYS A 27 -0.23 14.71 10.23
N GLY A 28 0.81 13.90 10.02
CA GLY A 28 1.96 13.76 10.93
C GLY A 28 2.24 12.33 11.37
N TYR A 29 3.38 12.17 12.02
CA TYR A 29 3.88 10.88 12.50
C TYR A 29 3.17 10.46 13.78
N ARG A 30 2.51 9.30 13.75
CA ARG A 30 1.77 8.78 14.89
C ARG A 30 1.49 7.28 14.79
N LEU A 31 1.04 6.69 15.89
CA LEU A 31 0.51 5.34 15.91
C LEU A 31 -0.89 5.33 15.29
N LEU A 32 -1.09 4.54 14.26
CA LEU A 32 -2.37 4.26 13.65
C LEU A 32 -2.89 2.91 14.15
N SER A 33 -4.12 2.87 14.60
CA SER A 33 -4.84 1.61 14.80
C SER A 33 -5.10 0.91 13.46
N GLY A 34 -5.66 -0.30 13.48
CA GLY A 34 -6.08 -0.97 12.25
C GLY A 34 -7.11 -0.16 11.46
N ASP A 35 -8.09 0.41 12.16
CA ASP A 35 -9.13 1.24 11.55
C ASP A 35 -8.56 2.55 10.98
N ASP A 36 -7.67 3.22 11.70
CA ASP A 36 -6.98 4.42 11.21
C ASP A 36 -6.14 4.11 9.95
N ALA A 37 -5.41 2.99 9.97
CA ALA A 37 -4.63 2.54 8.82
C ALA A 37 -5.52 2.27 7.60
N MET A 38 -6.69 1.66 7.80
CA MET A 38 -7.67 1.45 6.74
C MET A 38 -8.23 2.76 6.19
N GLN A 39 -8.50 3.75 7.04
CA GLN A 39 -8.90 5.09 6.60
C GLN A 39 -7.82 5.72 5.70
N VAL A 40 -6.55 5.67 6.12
CA VAL A 40 -5.42 6.19 5.33
C VAL A 40 -5.28 5.48 3.98
N LEU A 41 -5.45 4.15 3.94
CA LEU A 41 -5.38 3.35 2.70
C LEU A 41 -6.53 3.65 1.73
N ARG A 42 -7.73 3.93 2.26
CA ARG A 42 -8.95 4.17 1.47
C ARG A 42 -9.08 5.62 1.02
N TYR A 43 -8.38 6.55 1.67
CA TYR A 43 -8.48 7.96 1.35
C TYR A 43 -8.00 8.26 -0.08
N ARG A 44 -8.80 9.01 -0.81
CA ARG A 44 -8.49 9.48 -2.16
C ARG A 44 -8.54 11.00 -2.28
N HIS A 45 -9.57 11.61 -1.70
CA HIS A 45 -9.79 13.05 -1.70
C HIS A 45 -10.72 13.42 -0.55
N ASP A 46 -10.72 14.68 -0.17
CA ASP A 46 -11.69 15.25 0.77
C ASP A 46 -13.06 15.44 0.11
N ASP A 47 -14.05 15.69 0.93
CA ASP A 47 -15.33 16.17 0.48
C ASP A 47 -15.17 17.48 -0.29
N ARG A 48 -16.10 17.72 -1.21
CA ARG A 48 -16.11 18.96 -1.99
C ARG A 48 -16.34 20.16 -1.07
N LYS A 49 -15.35 21.05 -1.00
CA LYS A 49 -15.49 22.37 -0.37
C LYS A 49 -15.44 23.44 -1.45
N ASN A 50 -16.47 24.31 -1.49
CA ASN A 50 -16.57 25.41 -2.48
C ASN A 50 -16.42 24.93 -3.94
N GLY A 51 -16.98 23.79 -4.28
CA GLY A 51 -16.93 23.21 -5.62
C GLY A 51 -15.58 22.58 -6.02
N LYS A 52 -14.57 22.59 -5.14
CA LYS A 52 -13.26 21.99 -5.37
C LYS A 52 -13.13 20.68 -4.58
N MET A 53 -12.69 19.64 -5.26
CA MET A 53 -12.19 18.42 -4.62
C MET A 53 -10.74 18.66 -4.19
N LEU A 54 -10.48 18.56 -2.90
CA LEU A 54 -9.13 18.56 -2.37
C LEU A 54 -8.68 17.10 -2.21
N GLY A 55 -7.49 16.78 -2.65
CA GLY A 55 -6.96 15.43 -2.61
C GLY A 55 -5.45 15.43 -2.75
N TYR A 56 -4.89 14.31 -3.10
CA TYR A 56 -3.47 14.26 -3.44
C TYR A 56 -3.20 15.13 -4.68
N PRO A 57 -2.13 15.96 -4.68
CA PRO A 57 -1.77 16.76 -5.84
C PRO A 57 -1.58 15.91 -7.11
N ASP A 58 -1.02 14.71 -6.93
CA ASP A 58 -0.75 13.74 -7.99
C ASP A 58 -1.95 12.79 -8.24
N GLY A 59 -3.13 13.09 -7.67
CA GLY A 59 -4.32 12.27 -7.77
C GLY A 59 -4.11 10.85 -7.23
N ASP A 60 -4.40 9.85 -8.04
CA ASP A 60 -4.30 8.44 -7.64
C ASP A 60 -2.85 7.99 -7.35
N LEU A 61 -1.86 8.60 -7.97
CA LEU A 61 -0.44 8.30 -7.70
C LEU A 61 -0.05 8.66 -6.27
N GLY A 62 -0.60 9.74 -5.72
CA GLY A 62 -0.38 10.10 -4.32
C GLY A 62 -0.95 9.06 -3.35
N ARG A 63 -2.13 8.50 -3.66
CA ARG A 63 -2.71 7.39 -2.90
C ARG A 63 -1.82 6.15 -2.95
N ILE A 64 -1.36 5.76 -4.15
CA ILE A 64 -0.46 4.62 -4.33
C ILE A 64 0.82 4.79 -3.51
N LYS A 65 1.45 5.96 -3.54
CA LYS A 65 2.66 6.27 -2.74
C LYS A 65 2.38 6.12 -1.24
N THR A 66 1.21 6.59 -0.77
CA THR A 66 0.83 6.46 0.64
C THR A 66 0.60 5.00 1.03
N GLN A 67 -0.07 4.21 0.18
CA GLN A 67 -0.27 2.78 0.38
C GLN A 67 1.07 2.02 0.44
N GLN A 68 1.99 2.29 -0.48
CA GLN A 68 3.33 1.70 -0.50
C GLN A 68 4.13 2.09 0.75
N GLY A 69 4.07 3.37 1.15
CA GLY A 69 4.74 3.87 2.35
C GLY A 69 4.21 3.21 3.63
N LEU A 70 2.89 3.06 3.75
CA LEU A 70 2.27 2.39 4.90
C LEU A 70 2.65 0.90 4.93
N LEU A 71 2.62 0.21 3.78
CA LEU A 71 3.05 -1.18 3.70
C LEU A 71 4.52 -1.34 4.11
N LYS A 72 5.40 -0.45 3.64
CA LYS A 72 6.81 -0.44 4.05
C LYS A 72 6.96 -0.24 5.55
N ALA A 73 6.25 0.72 6.15
CA ALA A 73 6.26 0.97 7.58
C ALA A 73 5.76 -0.25 8.39
N MET A 74 4.74 -0.96 7.88
CA MET A 74 4.27 -2.21 8.48
C MET A 74 5.35 -3.31 8.44
N ILE A 75 6.02 -3.50 7.30
CA ILE A 75 7.10 -4.49 7.15
C ILE A 75 8.25 -4.16 8.12
N GLU A 76 8.69 -2.90 8.18
CA GLU A 76 9.77 -2.45 9.07
C GLU A 76 9.45 -2.72 10.54
N GLN A 77 8.23 -2.44 10.96
CA GLN A 77 7.82 -2.66 12.35
C GLN A 77 7.58 -4.12 12.68
N LEU A 78 7.09 -4.92 11.72
CA LEU A 78 7.04 -6.38 11.86
C LEU A 78 8.42 -7.00 12.01
N MET A 79 9.40 -6.51 11.25
CA MET A 79 10.79 -6.97 11.27
C MET A 79 11.53 -6.58 12.56
N SER A 80 10.96 -5.74 13.40
CA SER A 80 11.58 -5.40 14.68
C SER A 80 11.66 -6.63 15.60
N LEU A 81 12.76 -6.75 16.37
CA LEU A 81 12.97 -7.86 17.30
C LEU A 81 11.82 -8.07 18.30
N LYS A 82 11.10 -7.01 18.65
CA LYS A 82 9.96 -7.07 19.56
C LYS A 82 8.77 -7.86 19.01
N ASN A 83 8.68 -8.02 17.70
CA ASN A 83 7.54 -8.63 17.02
C ASN A 83 7.83 -10.03 16.48
N ILE A 84 9.05 -10.57 16.57
CA ILE A 84 9.40 -11.91 16.06
C ILE A 84 8.45 -12.99 16.65
N ALA A 85 8.10 -12.89 17.91
CA ALA A 85 7.19 -13.84 18.56
C ALA A 85 5.77 -13.84 17.96
N LYS A 86 5.38 -12.75 17.28
CA LYS A 86 4.05 -12.58 16.66
C LYS A 86 4.00 -12.98 15.18
N VAL A 87 5.11 -13.45 14.61
CA VAL A 87 5.16 -13.80 13.17
C VAL A 87 4.15 -14.89 12.82
N ASN A 88 4.03 -15.92 13.65
CA ASN A 88 3.08 -17.01 13.42
C ASN A 88 1.63 -16.50 13.43
N GLU A 89 1.29 -15.61 14.36
CA GLU A 89 -0.03 -14.98 14.47
C GLU A 89 -0.31 -14.13 13.22
N PHE A 90 0.67 -13.33 12.80
CA PHE A 90 0.56 -12.54 11.58
C PHE A 90 0.31 -13.40 10.33
N ILE A 91 1.09 -14.47 10.15
CA ILE A 91 0.92 -15.39 9.01
C ILE A 91 -0.47 -16.04 9.05
N LYS A 92 -0.96 -16.40 10.24
CA LYS A 92 -2.31 -16.96 10.38
C LYS A 92 -3.37 -15.96 9.93
N VAL A 93 -3.33 -14.73 10.44
CA VAL A 93 -4.28 -13.66 10.05
C VAL A 93 -4.17 -13.37 8.54
N PHE A 94 -2.95 -13.31 7.99
CA PHE A 94 -2.75 -13.12 6.55
C PHE A 94 -3.41 -14.24 5.74
N ASN A 95 -3.18 -15.49 6.10
CA ASN A 95 -3.72 -16.65 5.41
C ASN A 95 -5.26 -16.76 5.49
N GLU A 96 -5.85 -16.22 6.56
CA GLU A 96 -7.31 -16.18 6.73
C GLU A 96 -7.98 -15.07 5.90
N ASN A 97 -7.22 -14.05 5.51
CA ASN A 97 -7.76 -12.84 4.86
C ASN A 97 -7.23 -12.60 3.44
N VAL A 98 -6.23 -13.35 2.99
CA VAL A 98 -5.61 -13.20 1.67
C VAL A 98 -5.69 -14.53 0.93
N GLU A 99 -6.32 -14.53 -0.23
CA GLU A 99 -6.33 -15.67 -1.13
C GLU A 99 -4.97 -15.77 -1.83
N THR A 100 -4.27 -16.89 -1.59
CA THR A 100 -2.92 -17.13 -2.12
C THR A 100 -2.67 -18.62 -2.30
N ASP A 101 -1.84 -18.97 -3.26
CA ASP A 101 -1.33 -20.33 -3.47
C ASP A 101 -0.13 -20.69 -2.56
N LEU A 102 0.38 -19.71 -1.79
CA LEU A 102 1.43 -19.95 -0.82
C LEU A 102 0.90 -20.71 0.39
N SER A 103 1.47 -21.88 0.67
CA SER A 103 1.16 -22.60 1.90
C SER A 103 1.64 -21.85 3.14
N PHE A 104 1.00 -22.10 4.29
CA PHE A 104 1.46 -21.57 5.59
C PHE A 104 2.95 -21.86 5.84
N GLN A 105 3.42 -23.05 5.47
CA GLN A 105 4.81 -23.45 5.63
C GLN A 105 5.76 -22.61 4.75
N ASN A 106 5.36 -22.33 3.51
CA ASN A 106 6.13 -21.47 2.62
C ASN A 106 6.22 -20.05 3.18
N MET A 107 5.09 -19.49 3.63
CA MET A 107 5.07 -18.16 4.26
C MET A 107 5.96 -18.11 5.51
N LEU A 108 5.90 -19.14 6.35
CA LEU A 108 6.75 -19.23 7.53
C LEU A 108 8.24 -19.35 7.18
N TRP A 109 8.54 -20.08 6.10
CA TRP A 109 9.92 -20.19 5.60
C TRP A 109 10.42 -18.82 5.12
N PHE A 110 9.67 -18.10 4.30
CA PHE A 110 10.03 -16.75 3.87
C PHE A 110 10.19 -15.78 5.04
N ALA A 111 9.27 -15.82 5.99
CA ALA A 111 9.37 -15.00 7.20
C ALA A 111 10.65 -15.29 7.97
N LYS A 112 10.97 -16.58 8.19
CA LYS A 112 12.22 -16.97 8.86
C LYS A 112 13.46 -16.48 8.12
N GLN A 113 13.51 -16.60 6.78
CA GLN A 113 14.62 -16.07 5.99
C GLN A 113 14.75 -14.55 6.14
N ALA A 114 13.62 -13.84 6.12
CA ALA A 114 13.60 -12.40 6.31
C ALA A 114 14.13 -11.97 7.68
N PHE A 115 13.70 -12.63 8.77
CA PHE A 115 14.06 -12.26 10.15
C PHE A 115 15.44 -12.76 10.57
N LEU A 116 15.76 -14.02 10.27
CA LEU A 116 16.96 -14.69 10.74
C LEU A 116 18.11 -14.63 9.74
N GLY A 117 17.79 -14.38 8.48
CA GLY A 117 18.72 -14.46 7.38
C GLY A 117 18.77 -15.83 6.72
N ASN A 118 19.34 -15.85 5.53
CA ASN A 118 19.60 -17.08 4.78
C ASN A 118 20.87 -17.80 5.31
N SER A 119 21.22 -18.92 4.67
CA SER A 119 22.43 -19.69 4.99
C SER A 119 23.75 -18.89 4.89
N SER A 120 23.74 -17.77 4.16
CA SER A 120 24.86 -16.83 4.05
C SER A 120 24.82 -15.70 5.09
N GLY A 121 23.82 -15.71 6.01
CA GLY A 121 23.65 -14.69 7.04
C GLY A 121 22.98 -13.40 6.56
N ALA A 122 22.61 -13.31 5.27
CA ALA A 122 21.92 -12.15 4.73
C ALA A 122 20.45 -12.12 5.20
N LYS A 123 20.08 -11.05 5.89
CA LYS A 123 18.71 -10.77 6.32
C LYS A 123 18.03 -9.81 5.34
N LEU A 124 16.70 -9.80 5.36
CA LEU A 124 15.96 -8.79 4.63
C LEU A 124 16.31 -7.40 5.18
N ASP A 125 16.88 -6.57 4.32
CA ASP A 125 17.04 -5.15 4.59
C ASP A 125 15.84 -4.41 4.02
N THR A 126 15.02 -3.87 4.90
CA THR A 126 13.81 -3.12 4.51
C THR A 126 14.14 -1.86 3.71
N ALA A 127 15.38 -1.34 3.82
CA ALA A 127 15.86 -0.25 2.99
C ALA A 127 15.97 -0.64 1.51
N GLN A 128 16.14 -1.93 1.22
CA GLN A 128 16.23 -2.49 -0.14
C GLN A 128 14.85 -2.85 -0.73
N VAL A 129 13.77 -2.74 0.06
CA VAL A 129 12.42 -2.94 -0.46
C VAL A 129 12.02 -1.73 -1.27
N ASN A 130 12.04 -1.89 -2.59
CA ASN A 130 11.66 -0.86 -3.54
C ASN A 130 10.25 -1.13 -4.06
N PHE A 131 9.43 -0.10 -4.05
CA PHE A 131 8.13 -0.11 -4.71
C PHE A 131 8.25 0.66 -6.01
N VAL A 132 7.98 -0.02 -7.10
CA VAL A 132 8.04 0.58 -8.43
C VAL A 132 6.63 0.66 -9.00
N THR A 133 6.26 1.84 -9.47
CA THR A 133 5.00 2.03 -10.19
C THR A 133 5.22 1.79 -11.67
N MET A 134 4.43 0.91 -12.26
CA MET A 134 4.48 0.64 -13.70
C MET A 134 4.35 1.93 -14.51
N PRO A 135 5.28 2.23 -15.43
CA PRO A 135 5.18 3.39 -16.31
C PRO A 135 3.89 3.35 -17.11
N ASN A 136 3.15 4.46 -17.08
CA ASN A 136 1.81 4.51 -17.62
C ASN A 136 1.48 5.85 -18.28
N LYS A 137 0.42 5.85 -19.09
CA LYS A 137 -0.15 7.04 -19.74
C LYS A 137 -1.63 7.12 -19.42
N ASN A 138 -2.10 8.30 -19.11
CA ASN A 138 -3.53 8.57 -19.00
C ASN A 138 -4.13 8.67 -20.40
N VAL A 139 -5.19 7.89 -20.64
CA VAL A 139 -5.92 7.87 -21.91
C VAL A 139 -7.40 8.06 -21.62
N SER A 140 -8.05 8.93 -22.40
CA SER A 140 -9.48 9.10 -22.35
C SER A 140 -10.13 8.32 -23.50
N CYS A 141 -10.92 7.31 -23.16
CA CYS A 141 -11.61 6.46 -24.12
C CYS A 141 -13.13 6.49 -23.92
N TRP A 142 -13.88 6.43 -25.00
CA TRP A 142 -15.34 6.30 -24.95
C TRP A 142 -15.75 4.93 -24.43
N SER A 143 -16.49 4.91 -23.34
CA SER A 143 -17.05 3.67 -22.80
C SER A 143 -18.45 3.42 -23.38
N ARG A 144 -18.63 2.27 -24.02
CA ARG A 144 -19.94 1.82 -24.52
C ARG A 144 -20.90 1.47 -23.39
N VAL A 145 -20.39 1.10 -22.21
CA VAL A 145 -21.17 0.74 -21.03
C VAL A 145 -21.71 1.99 -20.34
N TYR A 146 -20.85 2.99 -20.16
CA TYR A 146 -21.23 4.23 -19.44
C TYR A 146 -21.71 5.35 -20.36
N HIS A 147 -21.70 5.14 -21.67
CA HIS A 147 -22.04 6.15 -22.68
C HIS A 147 -21.37 7.51 -22.46
N SER A 148 -20.10 7.47 -22.02
CA SER A 148 -19.29 8.66 -21.70
C SER A 148 -17.80 8.38 -21.83
N TYR A 149 -17.02 9.45 -21.95
CA TYR A 149 -15.55 9.32 -21.91
C TYR A 149 -15.10 8.96 -20.50
N GLN A 150 -14.34 7.88 -20.39
CA GLN A 150 -13.75 7.43 -19.14
C GLN A 150 -12.24 7.58 -19.21
N SER A 151 -11.63 7.91 -18.06
CA SER A 151 -10.19 7.96 -17.92
C SER A 151 -9.64 6.57 -17.61
N TYR A 152 -8.71 6.12 -18.44
CA TYR A 152 -7.99 4.87 -18.26
C TYR A 152 -6.51 5.14 -18.12
N VAL A 153 -5.81 4.16 -17.56
CA VAL A 153 -4.35 4.13 -17.49
C VAL A 153 -3.87 2.98 -18.36
N THR A 154 -3.01 3.29 -19.32
CA THR A 154 -2.40 2.27 -20.19
C THR A 154 -0.90 2.19 -19.92
N PRO A 155 -0.30 0.99 -19.95
CA PRO A 155 1.15 0.85 -19.76
C PRO A 155 1.91 1.54 -20.90
N ASN A 156 3.05 2.15 -20.58
CA ASN A 156 4.04 2.52 -21.56
C ASN A 156 4.95 1.31 -21.81
N ALA A 157 4.73 0.59 -22.91
CA ALA A 157 5.38 -0.69 -23.15
C ALA A 157 6.92 -0.61 -23.22
N GLN A 158 7.46 0.49 -23.77
CA GLN A 158 8.91 0.66 -23.90
C GLN A 158 9.55 0.92 -22.54
N GLU A 159 9.02 1.88 -21.79
CA GLU A 159 9.52 2.20 -20.43
C GLU A 159 9.31 1.02 -19.46
N LEU A 160 8.21 0.25 -19.64
CA LEU A 160 7.97 -0.95 -18.85
C LEU A 160 9.04 -2.02 -19.15
N LEU A 161 9.40 -2.23 -20.41
CA LEU A 161 10.44 -3.18 -20.77
C LEU A 161 11.81 -2.77 -20.21
N GLU A 162 12.15 -1.49 -20.28
CA GLU A 162 13.37 -0.94 -19.69
C GLU A 162 13.39 -1.13 -18.16
N LEU A 163 12.26 -0.85 -17.51
CA LEU A 163 12.12 -1.06 -16.06
C LEU A 163 12.34 -2.52 -15.68
N VAL A 164 11.68 -3.46 -16.37
CA VAL A 164 11.81 -4.90 -16.09
C VAL A 164 13.25 -5.36 -16.28
N ASN A 165 13.91 -4.91 -17.34
CA ASN A 165 15.31 -5.27 -17.60
C ASN A 165 16.26 -4.70 -16.54
N ASN A 166 15.99 -3.52 -16.00
CA ASN A 166 16.85 -2.89 -14.98
C ASN A 166 16.64 -3.50 -13.58
N GLU A 167 15.42 -3.91 -13.24
CA GLU A 167 15.10 -4.41 -11.91
C GLU A 167 15.24 -5.94 -11.77
N LEU A 168 15.18 -6.70 -12.87
CA LEU A 168 15.19 -8.16 -12.86
C LEU A 168 16.43 -8.79 -13.54
N SER A 169 17.43 -7.99 -13.97
CA SER A 169 18.67 -8.47 -14.60
C SER A 169 19.87 -8.55 -13.61
#